data_2872beb7c86db1c62f0ce754a19bfea4
#
_entry.id   2872beb7c86db1c62f0ce754a19bfea4
#
_cell.length_a   1.000
_cell.length_b   1.000
_cell.length_c   1.000
_cell.angle_alpha   90.00
_cell.angle_beta   90.00
_cell.angle_gamma   90.00
#
_symmetry.space_group_name_H-M   'P 1'
#
loop_
_entity.id
_entity.type
_entity.pdbx_description
1 polymer ?
#
loop_
_entity_poly.entity_id
_entity_poly.type
_entity_poly.pdbx_seq_one_letter_code
_entity_poly.pdbx_strand_id
1 'polypeptide(L)'
;MKQLETGRFYGNTFNKLTTEGITITETEYTHEWVDWHYHENAYFTYILHGSLIEGSRKEKNICGAGTLLYHNCQEPHYNIKPAGYSRGFHIEIPNDRLRGLELSGGIEGKYCVNDPQILKGIRKIYSEFRNNHADTGQAIEECIVDVFGFLQQPPFGSTPSKPSWVPVLNNILSSRFHERLTLQRLSAEIGIHPVHLSRDFKKHFNSTLSGYIRKLKLQHALKFISSGRYSYTHIAHECGFADQSHFLRWFKAATGLNPSAYKTKFPKC
;
A
#
# COMPACT_ATOMS: atom_id res chain seq x y z
N MET A 1 15.64 -15.16 8.34
CA MET A 1 15.21 -13.97 7.58
C MET A 1 16.18 -13.80 6.43
N LYS A 2 15.69 -13.61 5.20
CA LYS A 2 16.53 -13.56 4.00
C LYS A 2 16.80 -12.12 3.59
N GLN A 3 18.06 -11.80 3.26
CA GLN A 3 18.43 -10.54 2.63
C GLN A 3 18.24 -10.66 1.12
N LEU A 4 17.68 -9.64 0.50
CA LEU A 4 17.59 -9.50 -0.95
C LEU A 4 18.61 -8.46 -1.43
N GLU A 5 19.34 -8.83 -2.46
CA GLU A 5 20.30 -7.96 -3.15
C GLU A 5 19.58 -6.91 -3.99
N THR A 6 20.28 -5.84 -4.32
CA THR A 6 19.79 -4.74 -5.14
C THR A 6 19.16 -5.20 -6.46
N GLY A 7 17.94 -4.77 -6.70
CA GLY A 7 17.14 -5.10 -7.89
C GLY A 7 16.55 -6.50 -7.88
N ARG A 8 16.57 -7.19 -6.74
CA ARG A 8 15.97 -8.52 -6.58
C ARG A 8 14.64 -8.43 -5.85
N PHE A 9 13.57 -8.80 -6.54
CA PHE A 9 12.21 -8.93 -6.00
C PHE A 9 11.68 -10.32 -6.30
N TYR A 10 10.72 -10.80 -5.51
CA TYR A 10 10.15 -12.14 -5.69
C TYR A 10 9.18 -12.15 -6.87
N GLY A 11 9.65 -12.70 -7.99
CA GLY A 11 8.89 -12.81 -9.21
C GLY A 11 9.76 -12.76 -10.47
N ASN A 12 9.11 -12.51 -11.60
CA ASN A 12 9.74 -12.34 -12.89
C ASN A 12 9.98 -10.86 -13.17
N THR A 13 11.23 -10.43 -13.16
CA THR A 13 11.61 -9.06 -13.52
C THR A 13 11.73 -8.96 -15.04
N PHE A 14 10.87 -8.15 -15.66
CA PHE A 14 10.82 -7.97 -17.12
C PHE A 14 11.78 -6.89 -17.60
N ASN A 15 11.86 -5.80 -16.84
CA ASN A 15 12.68 -4.65 -17.18
C ASN A 15 13.52 -4.23 -15.97
N LYS A 16 14.75 -3.87 -16.23
CA LYS A 16 15.69 -3.33 -15.24
C LYS A 16 16.50 -2.22 -15.86
N LEU A 17 16.62 -1.10 -15.16
CA LEU A 17 17.50 0.01 -15.49
C LEU A 17 18.31 0.36 -14.24
N THR A 18 19.60 0.63 -14.41
CA THR A 18 20.44 1.19 -13.36
C THR A 18 21.04 2.49 -13.88
N THR A 19 20.83 3.58 -13.16
CA THR A 19 21.36 4.89 -13.48
C THR A 19 21.85 5.56 -12.19
N GLU A 20 23.08 6.08 -12.19
CA GLU A 20 23.70 6.75 -11.04
C GLU A 20 23.54 5.99 -9.70
N GLY A 21 23.65 4.68 -9.74
CA GLY A 21 23.50 3.78 -8.58
C GLY A 21 22.04 3.45 -8.22
N ILE A 22 21.05 4.15 -8.75
CA ILE A 22 19.64 3.86 -8.53
C ILE A 22 19.23 2.70 -9.43
N THR A 23 18.55 1.71 -8.86
CA THR A 23 18.06 0.55 -9.62
C THR A 23 16.54 0.57 -9.70
N ILE A 24 16.04 0.55 -10.91
CA ILE A 24 14.62 0.54 -11.22
C ILE A 24 14.24 -0.79 -11.84
N THR A 25 13.18 -1.41 -11.35
CA THR A 25 12.71 -2.70 -11.85
C THR A 25 11.20 -2.73 -12.01
N GLU A 26 10.75 -3.54 -12.95
CA GLU A 26 9.35 -3.88 -13.14
C GLU A 26 9.21 -5.40 -13.02
N THR A 27 8.45 -5.85 -12.00
CA THR A 27 8.38 -7.25 -11.60
C THR A 27 6.95 -7.73 -11.52
N GLU A 28 6.65 -8.85 -12.17
CA GLU A 28 5.45 -9.64 -11.92
C GLU A 28 5.66 -10.51 -10.70
N TYR A 29 4.80 -10.39 -9.71
CA TYR A 29 4.88 -11.20 -8.51
C TYR A 29 4.30 -12.59 -8.78
N THR A 30 5.13 -13.61 -8.70
CA THR A 30 4.73 -15.01 -8.96
C THR A 30 4.51 -15.83 -7.69
N HIS A 31 5.07 -15.38 -6.56
CA HIS A 31 4.99 -16.09 -5.29
C HIS A 31 3.74 -15.65 -4.52
N GLU A 32 2.86 -16.58 -4.20
CA GLU A 32 1.67 -16.31 -3.37
C GLU A 32 2.04 -15.88 -1.96
N TRP A 33 3.19 -16.36 -1.48
CA TRP A 33 3.76 -16.06 -0.19
C TRP A 33 5.25 -15.80 -0.28
N VAL A 34 5.68 -14.69 0.33
CA VAL A 34 7.09 -14.36 0.55
C VAL A 34 7.29 -14.20 2.05
N ASP A 35 8.13 -15.05 2.63
CA ASP A 35 8.43 -15.02 4.06
C ASP A 35 9.23 -13.78 4.46
N TRP A 36 9.43 -13.60 5.75
CA TRP A 36 10.17 -12.48 6.31
C TRP A 36 11.52 -12.29 5.61
N HIS A 37 11.67 -11.12 5.02
CA HIS A 37 12.88 -10.70 4.31
C HIS A 37 13.09 -9.20 4.48
N TYR A 38 14.23 -8.72 4.03
CA TYR A 38 14.55 -7.30 3.95
C TYR A 38 15.41 -7.03 2.73
N HIS A 39 15.38 -5.80 2.25
CA HIS A 39 16.24 -5.32 1.17
C HIS A 39 17.41 -4.54 1.73
N GLU A 40 18.53 -4.59 1.03
CA GLU A 40 19.76 -3.90 1.40
C GLU A 40 19.58 -2.39 1.42
N ASN A 41 18.89 -1.86 0.43
CA ASN A 41 18.65 -0.44 0.23
C ASN A 41 17.20 -0.05 0.55
N ALA A 42 16.97 1.24 0.74
CA ALA A 42 15.61 1.77 0.77
C ALA A 42 15.00 1.77 -0.64
N TYR A 43 13.69 1.60 -0.72
CA TYR A 43 13.02 1.54 -2.02
C TYR A 43 11.55 1.97 -1.97
N PHE A 44 11.08 2.42 -3.13
CA PHE A 44 9.66 2.59 -3.40
C PHE A 44 9.11 1.38 -4.13
N THR A 45 7.88 0.99 -3.80
CA THR A 45 7.07 0.06 -4.58
C THR A 45 5.77 0.71 -5.01
N TYR A 46 5.57 0.86 -6.30
CA TYR A 46 4.30 1.30 -6.87
C TYR A 46 3.57 0.11 -7.48
N ILE A 47 2.40 -0.21 -6.96
CA ILE A 47 1.59 -1.33 -7.45
C ILE A 47 0.93 -0.94 -8.76
N LEU A 48 1.34 -1.56 -9.86
CA LEU A 48 0.82 -1.32 -11.20
C LEU A 48 -0.50 -2.06 -11.44
N HIS A 49 -0.55 -3.33 -11.06
CA HIS A 49 -1.70 -4.21 -11.26
C HIS A 49 -1.89 -5.14 -10.07
N GLY A 50 -3.15 -5.56 -9.88
CA GLY A 50 -3.50 -6.53 -8.84
C GLY A 50 -3.43 -5.94 -7.44
N SER A 51 -3.07 -6.80 -6.49
CA SER A 51 -2.92 -6.42 -5.09
C SER A 51 -1.94 -7.33 -4.38
N LEU A 52 -1.38 -6.82 -3.29
CA LEU A 52 -0.65 -7.62 -2.31
C LEU A 52 -1.03 -7.19 -0.89
N ILE A 53 -0.83 -8.07 0.06
CA ILE A 53 -0.86 -7.76 1.48
C ILE A 53 0.58 -7.69 1.93
N GLU A 54 0.96 -6.57 2.48
CA GLU A 54 2.26 -6.37 3.07
C GLU A 54 2.15 -6.32 4.58
N GLY A 55 2.98 -7.09 5.24
CA GLY A 55 3.04 -7.15 6.69
C GLY A 55 4.40 -6.75 7.24
N SER A 56 4.41 -5.90 8.24
CA SER A 56 5.54 -5.58 9.09
C SER A 56 5.28 -6.03 10.53
N ARG A 57 6.24 -5.81 11.42
CA ARG A 57 6.03 -6.06 12.86
C ARG A 57 4.92 -5.17 13.47
N LYS A 58 4.69 -4.01 12.89
CA LYS A 58 3.75 -3.01 13.42
C LYS A 58 2.36 -3.11 12.82
N GLU A 59 2.28 -3.40 11.50
CA GLU A 59 1.03 -3.33 10.77
C GLU A 59 0.98 -4.26 9.55
N LYS A 60 -0.22 -4.46 9.04
CA LYS A 60 -0.49 -5.18 7.79
C LYS A 60 -1.31 -4.28 6.89
N ASN A 61 -0.83 -4.06 5.67
CA ASN A 61 -1.44 -3.19 4.70
C ASN A 61 -1.89 -3.96 3.47
N ILE A 62 -3.09 -3.64 2.98
CA ILE A 62 -3.58 -4.14 1.70
C ILE A 62 -3.25 -3.09 0.65
N CYS A 63 -2.41 -3.48 -0.29
CA CYS A 63 -1.87 -2.62 -1.32
C CYS A 63 -2.46 -3.03 -2.67
N GLY A 64 -3.39 -2.24 -3.19
CA GLY A 64 -3.96 -2.41 -4.52
C GLY A 64 -3.25 -1.56 -5.58
N ALA A 65 -3.64 -1.73 -6.84
CA ALA A 65 -3.12 -0.91 -7.93
C ALA A 65 -3.24 0.60 -7.62
N GLY A 66 -2.19 1.35 -7.89
CA GLY A 66 -2.06 2.77 -7.55
C GLY A 66 -1.53 3.06 -6.14
N THR A 67 -1.30 2.04 -5.30
CA THR A 67 -0.66 2.21 -3.99
C THR A 67 0.83 2.41 -4.18
N LEU A 68 1.39 3.41 -3.50
CA LEU A 68 2.83 3.62 -3.37
C LEU A 68 3.26 3.31 -1.94
N LEU A 69 4.24 2.44 -1.81
CA LEU A 69 4.89 2.06 -0.56
C LEU A 69 6.31 2.60 -0.53
N TYR A 70 6.77 2.98 0.65
CA TYR A 70 8.18 3.26 0.90
C TYR A 70 8.70 2.34 2.00
N HIS A 71 9.85 1.76 1.77
CA HIS A 71 10.55 0.87 2.70
C HIS A 71 11.90 1.44 3.04
N ASN A 72 12.22 1.48 4.32
CA ASN A 72 13.56 1.81 4.76
C ASN A 72 14.55 0.65 4.46
N CYS A 73 15.83 0.98 4.39
CA CYS A 73 16.86 -0.05 4.29
C CYS A 73 16.77 -1.02 5.47
N GLN A 74 16.97 -2.30 5.19
CA GLN A 74 17.01 -3.39 6.16
C GLN A 74 15.72 -3.54 7.01
N GLU A 75 14.60 -2.98 6.55
CA GLU A 75 13.33 -3.09 7.25
C GLU A 75 12.64 -4.43 6.96
N PRO A 76 12.43 -5.29 8.00
CA PRO A 76 11.84 -6.60 7.81
C PRO A 76 10.36 -6.53 7.49
N HIS A 77 9.96 -7.24 6.45
CA HIS A 77 8.56 -7.39 6.04
C HIS A 77 8.31 -8.74 5.36
N TYR A 78 7.05 -9.05 5.14
CA TYR A 78 6.61 -10.21 4.37
C TYR A 78 5.48 -9.82 3.44
N ASN A 79 5.29 -10.58 2.35
CA ASN A 79 4.23 -10.29 1.39
C ASN A 79 3.32 -11.50 1.15
N ILE A 80 2.04 -11.21 0.92
CA ILE A 80 1.06 -12.18 0.46
C ILE A 80 0.45 -11.65 -0.82
N LYS A 81 0.54 -12.42 -1.88
CA LYS A 81 -0.13 -12.13 -3.12
C LYS A 81 -1.42 -12.97 -3.20
N PRO A 82 -2.60 -12.34 -3.19
CA PRO A 82 -3.84 -13.04 -3.52
C PRO A 82 -3.76 -13.67 -4.90
N ALA A 83 -4.63 -14.66 -5.16
CA ALA A 83 -4.74 -15.25 -6.49
C ALA A 83 -4.98 -14.17 -7.56
N GLY A 84 -4.36 -14.36 -8.73
CA GLY A 84 -4.46 -13.44 -9.86
C GLY A 84 -3.14 -12.74 -10.20
N TYR A 85 -3.19 -11.94 -11.25
CA TYR A 85 -2.04 -11.20 -11.76
C TYR A 85 -1.73 -9.99 -10.87
N SER A 86 -0.48 -9.85 -10.47
CA SER A 86 -0.01 -8.71 -9.69
C SER A 86 1.37 -8.27 -10.16
N ARG A 87 1.57 -6.96 -10.30
CA ARG A 87 2.77 -6.36 -10.85
C ARG A 87 3.16 -5.11 -10.10
N GLY A 88 4.44 -4.97 -9.79
CA GLY A 88 5.02 -3.83 -9.10
C GLY A 88 6.12 -3.16 -9.91
N PHE A 89 6.26 -1.88 -9.68
CA PHE A 89 7.34 -1.03 -10.15
C PHE A 89 8.14 -0.59 -8.93
N HIS A 90 9.44 -0.83 -8.95
CA HIS A 90 10.32 -0.58 -7.82
C HIS A 90 11.40 0.43 -8.18
N ILE A 91 11.71 1.32 -7.27
CA ILE A 91 12.82 2.27 -7.36
C ILE A 91 13.65 2.07 -6.10
N GLU A 92 14.81 1.44 -6.25
CA GLU A 92 15.73 1.12 -5.17
C GLU A 92 16.89 2.11 -5.16
N ILE A 93 17.16 2.70 -3.99
CA ILE A 93 18.06 3.84 -3.83
C ILE A 93 19.12 3.51 -2.81
N PRO A 94 20.40 3.53 -3.19
CA PRO A 94 21.50 3.26 -2.29
C PRO A 94 21.54 4.20 -1.09
N ASN A 95 22.02 3.69 0.05
CA ASN A 95 22.04 4.46 1.30
C ASN A 95 22.96 5.68 1.26
N ASP A 96 24.03 5.64 0.50
CA ASP A 96 24.95 6.76 0.29
C ASP A 96 24.27 7.92 -0.46
N ARG A 97 23.46 7.59 -1.46
CA ARG A 97 22.64 8.58 -2.18
C ARG A 97 21.56 9.19 -1.27
N LEU A 98 20.92 8.39 -0.44
CA LEU A 98 19.93 8.88 0.54
C LEU A 98 20.55 9.84 1.55
N ARG A 99 21.78 9.57 2.04
CA ARG A 99 22.51 10.47 2.94
C ARG A 99 22.85 11.79 2.26
N GLY A 100 23.27 11.76 1.00
CA GLY A 100 23.56 12.95 0.20
C GLY A 100 22.36 13.86 -0.02
N LEU A 101 21.16 13.32 0.06
CA LEU A 101 19.89 14.05 -0.05
C LEU A 101 19.36 14.55 1.30
N GLU A 102 20.15 14.44 2.38
CA GLU A 102 19.78 14.85 3.77
C GLU A 102 18.49 14.19 4.30
N LEU A 103 18.11 13.01 3.75
CA LEU A 103 16.84 12.32 4.07
C LEU A 103 16.86 11.57 5.40
N SER A 104 17.89 11.72 6.20
CA SER A 104 18.13 10.96 7.41
C SER A 104 17.13 11.17 8.56
N GLY A 105 16.12 12.03 8.40
CA GLY A 105 15.20 12.36 9.50
C GLY A 105 13.70 12.35 9.22
N GLY A 106 13.24 12.11 7.99
CA GLY A 106 11.85 12.44 7.65
C GLY A 106 10.90 11.31 7.24
N ILE A 107 11.40 10.13 6.92
CA ILE A 107 10.57 9.08 6.30
C ILE A 107 10.35 7.85 7.20
N GLU A 108 10.86 7.86 8.42
CA GLU A 108 10.68 6.75 9.35
C GLU A 108 9.20 6.36 9.52
N GLY A 109 8.88 5.14 9.14
CA GLY A 109 7.58 4.52 9.41
C GLY A 109 6.43 4.87 8.46
N LYS A 110 6.66 5.52 7.32
CA LYS A 110 5.60 5.79 6.32
C LYS A 110 5.55 4.71 5.24
N TYR A 111 4.87 3.60 5.52
CA TYR A 111 4.69 2.52 4.54
C TYR A 111 3.83 2.91 3.33
N CYS A 112 2.83 3.74 3.49
CA CYS A 112 1.93 4.11 2.41
C CYS A 112 2.02 5.62 2.12
N VAL A 113 2.54 5.97 0.95
CA VAL A 113 2.71 7.35 0.51
C VAL A 113 1.48 7.79 -0.27
N ASN A 114 0.79 8.81 0.21
CA ASN A 114 -0.46 9.32 -0.39
C ASN A 114 -0.35 10.77 -0.90
N ASP A 115 0.87 11.31 -0.98
CA ASP A 115 1.09 12.67 -1.47
C ASP A 115 0.89 12.72 -2.99
N PRO A 116 0.03 13.62 -3.53
CA PRO A 116 -0.24 13.71 -4.96
C PRO A 116 0.97 14.09 -5.81
N GLN A 117 1.89 14.91 -5.30
CA GLN A 117 3.07 15.35 -6.03
C GLN A 117 4.09 14.22 -6.12
N ILE A 118 4.30 13.49 -5.02
CA ILE A 118 5.14 12.29 -5.00
C ILE A 118 4.59 11.24 -5.96
N LEU A 119 3.26 10.95 -5.90
CA LEU A 119 2.62 10.02 -6.83
C LEU A 119 2.74 10.44 -8.29
N LYS A 120 2.68 11.75 -8.57
CA LYS A 120 2.89 12.30 -9.91
C LYS A 120 4.33 12.08 -10.37
N GLY A 121 5.31 12.36 -9.50
CA GLY A 121 6.73 12.13 -9.76
C GLY A 121 7.03 10.65 -10.06
N ILE A 122 6.54 9.73 -9.23
CA ILE A 122 6.69 8.27 -9.43
C ILE A 122 6.10 7.81 -10.78
N ARG A 123 4.92 8.33 -11.16
CA ARG A 123 4.31 8.01 -12.48
C ARG A 123 5.12 8.57 -13.65
N LYS A 124 5.74 9.74 -13.48
CA LYS A 124 6.64 10.30 -14.49
C LYS A 124 7.89 9.44 -14.62
N ILE A 125 8.51 9.02 -13.52
CA ILE A 125 9.65 8.09 -13.54
C ILE A 125 9.27 6.78 -14.25
N TYR A 126 8.08 6.22 -13.97
CA TYR A 126 7.61 5.01 -14.65
C TYR A 126 7.44 5.24 -16.16
N SER A 127 6.91 6.40 -16.59
CA SER A 127 6.76 6.74 -18.00
C SER A 127 8.13 6.82 -18.70
N GLU A 128 9.10 7.51 -18.11
CA GLU A 128 10.46 7.62 -18.65
C GLU A 128 11.14 6.24 -18.75
N PHE A 129 11.04 5.44 -17.67
CA PHE A 129 11.56 4.08 -17.64
C PHE A 129 10.97 3.19 -18.76
N ARG A 130 9.68 3.35 -19.07
CA ARG A 130 9.02 2.58 -20.13
C ARG A 130 9.39 3.03 -21.54
N ASN A 131 9.62 4.31 -21.71
CA ASN A 131 9.96 4.90 -23.02
C ASN A 131 11.41 4.64 -23.42
N ASN A 132 12.32 4.54 -22.44
CA ASN A 132 13.74 4.17 -22.58
C ASN A 132 14.46 4.88 -23.74
N HIS A 133 14.47 6.22 -23.72
CA HIS A 133 15.21 7.06 -24.66
C HIS A 133 16.65 7.29 -24.21
N ALA A 134 17.48 7.91 -25.05
CA ALA A 134 18.90 8.18 -24.74
C ALA A 134 19.08 8.98 -23.42
N ASP A 135 18.19 9.91 -23.12
CA ASP A 135 18.25 10.80 -21.96
C ASP A 135 17.43 10.31 -20.77
N THR A 136 16.91 9.08 -20.81
CA THR A 136 16.04 8.51 -19.77
C THR A 136 16.69 8.56 -18.39
N GLY A 137 17.99 8.28 -18.28
CA GLY A 137 18.72 8.32 -17.01
C GLY A 137 18.66 9.69 -16.35
N GLN A 138 18.97 10.75 -17.08
CA GLN A 138 18.94 12.11 -16.57
C GLN A 138 17.51 12.55 -16.20
N ALA A 139 16.52 12.25 -17.04
CA ALA A 139 15.12 12.58 -16.78
C ALA A 139 14.59 11.90 -15.51
N ILE A 140 15.00 10.65 -15.26
CA ILE A 140 14.67 9.90 -14.04
C ILE A 140 15.32 10.56 -12.83
N GLU A 141 16.59 10.95 -12.91
CA GLU A 141 17.28 11.62 -11.80
C GLU A 141 16.61 12.93 -11.39
N GLU A 142 16.28 13.78 -12.35
CA GLU A 142 15.55 15.02 -12.10
C GLU A 142 14.22 14.73 -11.37
N CYS A 143 13.48 13.73 -11.82
CA CYS A 143 12.23 13.35 -11.16
C CYS A 143 12.44 12.78 -9.76
N ILE A 144 13.54 12.08 -9.51
CA ILE A 144 13.88 11.56 -8.18
C ILE A 144 14.21 12.71 -7.23
N VAL A 145 15.01 13.67 -7.67
CA VAL A 145 15.30 14.89 -6.87
C VAL A 145 14.00 15.60 -6.49
N ASP A 146 13.08 15.77 -7.44
CA ASP A 146 11.77 16.37 -7.17
C ASP A 146 10.96 15.57 -6.13
N VAL A 147 10.88 14.24 -6.30
CA VAL A 147 10.17 13.35 -5.37
C VAL A 147 10.76 13.46 -3.96
N PHE A 148 12.08 13.50 -3.85
CA PHE A 148 12.73 13.64 -2.56
C PHE A 148 12.59 15.04 -2.00
N GLY A 149 12.62 16.08 -2.82
CA GLY A 149 12.29 17.44 -2.40
C GLY A 149 10.90 17.53 -1.76
N PHE A 150 9.91 16.85 -2.31
CA PHE A 150 8.57 16.76 -1.71
C PHE A 150 8.52 15.92 -0.42
N LEU A 151 9.35 14.89 -0.31
CA LEU A 151 9.43 14.08 0.92
C LEU A 151 10.08 14.82 2.09
N GLN A 152 11.03 15.72 1.80
CA GLN A 152 11.72 16.54 2.80
C GLN A 152 10.88 17.71 3.31
N GLN A 153 9.96 18.20 2.49
CA GLN A 153 9.12 19.28 2.94
C GLN A 153 8.36 18.83 4.19
N PRO A 154 8.46 19.60 5.30
CA PRO A 154 7.56 19.34 6.41
C PRO A 154 6.15 19.29 5.84
N PRO A 155 5.25 18.43 6.33
CA PRO A 155 3.90 18.35 5.80
C PRO A 155 3.37 19.77 5.72
N PHE A 156 3.30 20.31 4.50
CA PHE A 156 3.09 21.73 4.23
C PHE A 156 1.98 22.24 5.12
N GLY A 157 2.31 23.29 5.89
CA GLY A 157 1.31 24.19 6.39
C GLY A 157 0.59 24.82 5.21
N SER A 158 -0.51 24.23 4.83
CA SER A 158 -1.40 24.48 3.70
C SER A 158 -1.24 23.49 2.51
N THR A 159 -1.31 22.18 2.75
CA THR A 159 -2.24 21.41 1.93
C THR A 159 -3.55 22.17 1.99
N PRO A 160 -4.28 22.43 0.88
CA PRO A 160 -5.65 22.92 0.97
C PRO A 160 -6.29 22.05 2.04
N SER A 161 -6.64 22.63 3.18
CA SER A 161 -6.94 21.91 4.41
C SER A 161 -7.88 20.80 4.02
N LYS A 162 -7.50 19.53 4.34
CA LYS A 162 -8.38 18.41 3.99
C LYS A 162 -9.76 18.87 4.39
N PRO A 163 -10.74 18.91 3.49
CA PRO A 163 -12.04 19.43 3.84
C PRO A 163 -12.43 18.89 5.21
N SER A 164 -12.99 19.72 6.07
CA SER A 164 -13.27 19.37 7.47
C SER A 164 -14.03 18.05 7.64
N TRP A 165 -14.74 17.65 6.60
CA TRP A 165 -15.46 16.37 6.56
C TRP A 165 -14.55 15.15 6.40
N VAL A 166 -13.33 15.28 5.86
CA VAL A 166 -12.44 14.12 5.61
C VAL A 166 -12.01 13.42 6.90
N PRO A 167 -11.49 14.11 7.94
CA PRO A 167 -11.21 13.46 9.22
C PRO A 167 -12.47 12.94 9.90
N VAL A 168 -13.61 13.64 9.81
CA VAL A 168 -14.89 13.18 10.36
C VAL A 168 -15.32 11.88 9.69
N LEU A 169 -15.31 11.85 8.36
CA LEU A 169 -15.67 10.66 7.60
C LEU A 169 -14.72 9.49 7.89
N ASN A 170 -13.41 9.74 8.00
CA ASN A 170 -12.44 8.72 8.34
C ASN A 170 -12.75 8.09 9.71
N ASN A 171 -13.08 8.89 10.70
CA ASN A 171 -13.49 8.40 12.03
C ASN A 171 -14.76 7.55 11.96
N ILE A 172 -15.79 8.00 11.24
CA ILE A 172 -17.03 7.24 11.05
C ILE A 172 -16.73 5.89 10.38
N LEU A 173 -15.96 5.89 9.29
CA LEU A 173 -15.62 4.66 8.58
C LEU A 173 -14.79 3.70 9.45
N SER A 174 -13.83 4.20 10.20
CA SER A 174 -12.97 3.38 11.06
C SER A 174 -13.70 2.78 12.27
N SER A 175 -14.69 3.47 12.81
CA SER A 175 -15.47 2.98 13.96
C SER A 175 -16.68 2.12 13.57
N ARG A 176 -17.23 2.34 12.38
CA ARG A 176 -18.51 1.75 11.94
C ARG A 176 -18.40 0.95 10.64
N PHE A 177 -17.19 0.50 10.24
CA PHE A 177 -16.97 -0.29 9.02
C PHE A 177 -17.77 -1.60 8.97
N HIS A 178 -18.21 -2.11 10.10
CA HIS A 178 -19.04 -3.31 10.25
C HIS A 178 -20.52 -3.05 9.87
N GLU A 179 -20.97 -1.80 9.88
CA GLU A 179 -22.33 -1.42 9.49
C GLU A 179 -22.50 -1.37 7.96
N ARG A 180 -23.78 -1.34 7.52
CA ARG A 180 -24.12 -1.04 6.13
C ARG A 180 -24.05 0.47 5.90
N LEU A 181 -22.86 0.96 5.54
CA LEU A 181 -22.62 2.36 5.22
C LEU A 181 -22.88 2.60 3.73
N THR A 182 -23.77 3.57 3.43
CA THR A 182 -24.08 4.02 2.06
C THR A 182 -23.61 5.47 1.86
N LEU A 183 -23.34 5.86 0.62
CA LEU A 183 -23.01 7.25 0.29
C LEU A 183 -24.08 8.23 0.78
N GLN A 184 -25.34 7.88 0.63
CA GLN A 184 -26.48 8.72 1.07
C GLN A 184 -26.44 8.94 2.58
N ARG A 185 -26.30 7.86 3.38
CA ARG A 185 -26.25 7.95 4.83
C ARG A 185 -25.04 8.78 5.30
N LEU A 186 -23.87 8.51 4.75
CA LEU A 186 -22.65 9.24 5.08
C LEU A 186 -22.74 10.71 4.68
N SER A 187 -23.30 11.00 3.50
CA SER A 187 -23.50 12.38 3.02
C SER A 187 -24.38 13.19 3.95
N ALA A 188 -25.50 12.61 4.39
CA ALA A 188 -26.41 13.25 5.33
C ALA A 188 -25.72 13.52 6.68
N GLU A 189 -24.90 12.58 7.15
CA GLU A 189 -24.21 12.68 8.45
C GLU A 189 -23.10 13.75 8.45
N ILE A 190 -22.39 13.92 7.31
CA ILE A 190 -21.28 14.89 7.19
C ILE A 190 -21.69 16.20 6.51
N GLY A 191 -22.96 16.36 6.12
CA GLY A 191 -23.50 17.58 5.52
C GLY A 191 -23.01 17.86 4.10
N ILE A 192 -22.71 16.83 3.29
CA ILE A 192 -22.20 16.97 1.92
C ILE A 192 -23.12 16.25 0.93
N HIS A 193 -23.34 16.86 -0.23
CA HIS A 193 -24.16 16.23 -1.27
C HIS A 193 -23.54 14.91 -1.76
N PRO A 194 -24.31 13.81 -1.95
CA PRO A 194 -23.79 12.49 -2.31
C PRO A 194 -22.90 12.46 -3.55
N VAL A 195 -23.22 13.27 -4.56
CA VAL A 195 -22.43 13.37 -5.79
C VAL A 195 -21.03 13.96 -5.52
N HIS A 196 -20.95 15.00 -4.70
CA HIS A 196 -19.66 15.60 -4.29
C HIS A 196 -18.86 14.61 -3.45
N LEU A 197 -19.50 13.94 -2.47
CA LEU A 197 -18.84 12.93 -1.67
C LEU A 197 -18.28 11.79 -2.53
N SER A 198 -19.06 11.28 -3.50
CA SER A 198 -18.63 10.20 -4.40
C SER A 198 -17.39 10.58 -5.22
N ARG A 199 -17.40 11.79 -5.80
CA ARG A 199 -16.29 12.31 -6.59
C ARG A 199 -15.03 12.54 -5.74
N ASP A 200 -15.19 13.22 -4.60
CA ASP A 200 -14.08 13.68 -3.77
C ASP A 200 -13.57 12.57 -2.85
N PHE A 201 -14.38 11.53 -2.57
CA PHE A 201 -13.94 10.35 -1.80
C PHE A 201 -12.72 9.70 -2.44
N LYS A 202 -12.76 9.44 -3.76
CA LYS A 202 -11.63 8.83 -4.47
C LYS A 202 -10.38 9.71 -4.39
N LYS A 203 -10.53 11.03 -4.40
CA LYS A 203 -9.44 12.00 -4.29
C LYS A 203 -8.74 11.93 -2.93
N HIS A 204 -9.51 11.82 -1.84
CA HIS A 204 -8.98 11.89 -0.47
C HIS A 204 -8.65 10.53 0.14
N PHE A 205 -9.29 9.44 -0.32
CA PHE A 205 -9.12 8.08 0.21
C PHE A 205 -8.45 7.12 -0.78
N ASN A 206 -8.06 7.57 -1.98
CA ASN A 206 -7.45 6.78 -3.07
C ASN A 206 -8.19 5.48 -3.38
N SER A 207 -9.49 5.42 -3.13
CA SER A 207 -10.32 4.24 -3.30
C SER A 207 -11.79 4.65 -3.46
N THR A 208 -12.62 3.73 -3.94
CA THR A 208 -14.08 3.89 -3.80
C THR A 208 -14.49 3.63 -2.35
N LEU A 209 -15.66 4.15 -1.93
CA LEU A 209 -16.20 3.89 -0.58
C LEU A 209 -16.26 2.38 -0.28
N SER A 210 -16.81 1.60 -1.22
CA SER A 210 -16.91 0.13 -1.07
C SER A 210 -15.54 -0.55 -0.99
N GLY A 211 -14.55 -0.06 -1.74
CA GLY A 211 -13.18 -0.54 -1.70
C GLY A 211 -12.52 -0.24 -0.36
N TYR A 212 -12.72 0.98 0.15
CA TYR A 212 -12.19 1.41 1.44
C TYR A 212 -12.79 0.61 2.61
N ILE A 213 -14.11 0.41 2.63
CA ILE A 213 -14.77 -0.43 3.65
C ILE A 213 -14.27 -1.87 3.58
N ARG A 214 -14.11 -2.43 2.38
CA ARG A 214 -13.51 -3.78 2.22
C ARG A 214 -12.10 -3.86 2.80
N LYS A 215 -11.28 -2.83 2.58
CA LYS A 215 -9.94 -2.74 3.17
C LYS A 215 -9.99 -2.75 4.70
N LEU A 216 -10.85 -1.93 5.31
CA LEU A 216 -11.03 -1.90 6.76
C LEU A 216 -11.50 -3.25 7.32
N LYS A 217 -12.51 -3.87 6.71
CA LYS A 217 -12.99 -5.20 7.10
C LYS A 217 -11.87 -6.24 7.07
N LEU A 218 -11.04 -6.23 6.03
CA LEU A 218 -9.94 -7.18 5.92
C LEU A 218 -8.86 -6.91 6.99
N GLN A 219 -8.48 -5.66 7.23
CA GLN A 219 -7.53 -5.31 8.29
C GLN A 219 -8.00 -5.79 9.66
N HIS A 220 -9.28 -5.60 9.98
CA HIS A 220 -9.85 -6.07 11.25
C HIS A 220 -9.93 -7.60 11.32
N ALA A 221 -10.39 -8.26 10.24
CA ALA A 221 -10.41 -9.73 10.18
C ALA A 221 -9.00 -10.33 10.39
N LEU A 222 -7.97 -9.75 9.77
CA LEU A 222 -6.59 -10.19 9.94
C LEU A 222 -6.09 -10.04 11.38
N LYS A 223 -6.45 -8.94 12.06
CA LYS A 223 -6.13 -8.75 13.49
C LYS A 223 -6.78 -9.84 14.37
N PHE A 224 -8.07 -10.11 14.17
CA PHE A 224 -8.79 -11.14 14.91
C PHE A 224 -8.22 -12.55 14.67
N ILE A 225 -7.98 -12.92 13.40
CA ILE A 225 -7.40 -14.22 13.03
C ILE A 225 -6.02 -14.38 13.64
N SER A 226 -5.16 -13.37 13.54
CA SER A 226 -3.81 -13.39 14.11
C SER A 226 -3.84 -13.47 15.64
N SER A 227 -4.85 -12.92 16.32
CA SER A 227 -4.99 -13.05 17.77
C SER A 227 -5.23 -14.49 18.21
N GLY A 228 -5.86 -15.30 17.36
CA GLY A 228 -6.19 -16.69 17.65
C GLY A 228 -7.25 -16.91 18.73
N ARG A 229 -7.85 -15.85 19.24
CA ARG A 229 -8.75 -15.87 20.41
C ARG A 229 -10.24 -16.02 20.06
N TYR A 230 -10.60 -15.77 18.80
CA TYR A 230 -11.98 -15.64 18.37
C TYR A 230 -12.37 -16.74 17.39
N SER A 231 -13.63 -17.17 17.45
CA SER A 231 -14.22 -18.07 16.46
C SER A 231 -14.45 -17.33 15.14
N TYR A 232 -14.49 -18.03 14.03
CA TYR A 232 -14.78 -17.42 12.73
C TYR A 232 -16.19 -16.84 12.65
N THR A 233 -17.14 -17.39 13.40
CA THR A 233 -18.49 -16.83 13.54
C THR A 233 -18.43 -15.46 14.22
N HIS A 234 -17.68 -15.34 15.32
CA HIS A 234 -17.47 -14.07 16.01
C HIS A 234 -16.79 -13.04 15.07
N ILE A 235 -15.72 -13.45 14.37
CA ILE A 235 -15.02 -12.58 13.42
C ILE A 235 -15.95 -12.10 12.29
N ALA A 236 -16.80 -13.00 11.77
CA ALA A 236 -17.79 -12.63 10.76
C ALA A 236 -18.73 -11.54 11.27
N HIS A 237 -19.27 -11.70 12.45
CA HIS A 237 -20.15 -10.73 13.08
C HIS A 237 -19.44 -9.38 13.32
N GLU A 238 -18.29 -9.38 13.95
CA GLU A 238 -17.50 -8.17 14.25
C GLU A 238 -17.05 -7.41 12.99
N CYS A 239 -16.86 -8.12 11.88
CA CYS A 239 -16.53 -7.51 10.60
C CYS A 239 -17.77 -7.16 9.74
N GLY A 240 -18.99 -7.35 10.27
CA GLY A 240 -20.25 -7.00 9.60
C GLY A 240 -20.54 -7.87 8.37
N PHE A 241 -20.30 -9.19 8.47
CA PHE A 241 -20.76 -10.19 7.51
C PHE A 241 -22.07 -10.83 8.02
N ALA A 242 -22.91 -11.26 7.08
CA ALA A 242 -24.18 -11.89 7.39
C ALA A 242 -24.02 -13.20 8.18
N ASP A 243 -23.00 -13.98 7.83
CA ASP A 243 -22.69 -15.25 8.45
C ASP A 243 -21.22 -15.65 8.22
N GLN A 244 -20.80 -16.73 8.90
CA GLN A 244 -19.46 -17.28 8.78
C GLN A 244 -19.13 -17.70 7.34
N SER A 245 -20.08 -18.32 6.62
CA SER A 245 -19.83 -18.82 5.27
C SER A 245 -19.58 -17.68 4.27
N HIS A 246 -20.32 -16.58 4.42
CA HIS A 246 -20.08 -15.35 3.66
C HIS A 246 -18.70 -14.77 3.97
N PHE A 247 -18.31 -14.69 5.24
CA PHE A 247 -16.99 -14.25 5.66
C PHE A 247 -15.88 -15.12 5.06
N LEU A 248 -15.98 -16.45 5.17
CA LEU A 248 -14.93 -17.37 4.69
C LEU A 248 -14.71 -17.26 3.18
N ARG A 249 -15.80 -17.19 2.38
CA ARG A 249 -15.71 -17.01 0.94
C ARG A 249 -15.06 -15.67 0.58
N TRP A 250 -15.51 -14.61 1.24
CA TRP A 250 -14.98 -13.29 1.01
C TRP A 250 -13.50 -13.17 1.41
N PHE A 251 -13.12 -13.72 2.57
CA PHE A 251 -11.74 -13.72 3.05
C PHE A 251 -10.82 -14.47 2.09
N LYS A 252 -11.23 -15.65 1.62
CA LYS A 252 -10.48 -16.43 0.63
C LYS A 252 -10.33 -15.66 -0.68
N ALA A 253 -11.36 -15.00 -1.17
CA ALA A 253 -11.28 -14.17 -2.37
C ALA A 253 -10.33 -12.97 -2.18
N ALA A 254 -10.27 -12.38 -0.98
CA ALA A 254 -9.43 -11.24 -0.68
C ALA A 254 -7.96 -11.59 -0.43
N THR A 255 -7.67 -12.78 0.11
CA THR A 255 -6.33 -13.19 0.56
C THR A 255 -5.74 -14.37 -0.19
N GLY A 256 -6.52 -15.07 -1.00
CA GLY A 256 -6.15 -16.34 -1.64
C GLY A 256 -6.20 -17.56 -0.71
N LEU A 257 -6.33 -17.36 0.61
CA LEU A 257 -6.29 -18.41 1.63
C LEU A 257 -7.57 -18.42 2.47
N ASN A 258 -7.98 -19.58 2.95
CA ASN A 258 -8.99 -19.60 4.01
C ASN A 258 -8.37 -19.16 5.35
N PRO A 259 -9.17 -18.66 6.32
CA PRO A 259 -8.64 -18.12 7.59
C PRO A 259 -7.80 -19.11 8.41
N SER A 260 -8.11 -20.43 8.35
CA SER A 260 -7.32 -21.43 9.09
C SER A 260 -5.94 -21.62 8.45
N ALA A 261 -5.88 -21.77 7.14
CA ALA A 261 -4.61 -21.84 6.41
C ALA A 261 -3.80 -20.54 6.59
N TYR A 262 -4.48 -19.40 6.59
CA TYR A 262 -3.85 -18.12 6.88
C TYR A 262 -3.22 -18.12 8.29
N LYS A 263 -3.96 -18.53 9.32
CA LYS A 263 -3.47 -18.59 10.70
C LYS A 263 -2.28 -19.55 10.88
N THR A 264 -2.32 -20.71 10.22
CA THR A 264 -1.21 -21.69 10.25
C THR A 264 0.03 -21.15 9.55
N LYS A 265 -0.17 -20.53 8.39
CA LYS A 265 0.92 -19.99 7.57
C LYS A 265 1.54 -18.73 8.19
N PHE A 266 0.79 -17.99 9.02
CA PHE A 266 1.17 -16.73 9.67
C PHE A 266 0.93 -16.78 11.18
N PRO A 267 1.64 -17.66 11.94
CA PRO A 267 1.54 -17.67 13.38
C PRO A 267 1.97 -16.30 13.94
N LYS A 268 1.50 -15.98 15.13
CA LYS A 268 2.01 -14.83 15.89
C LYS A 268 3.53 -15.00 16.08
N CYS A 269 4.27 -13.97 15.71
CA CYS A 269 5.58 -13.73 16.34
C CYS A 269 5.38 -13.21 17.75
#